data_c6535d60c28a649ce4dd39360d331a4f
#
_entry.id   c6535d60c28a649ce4dd39360d331a4f
#
_cell.length_a   1.000
_cell.length_b   1.000
_cell.length_c   1.000
_cell.angle_alpha   90.00
_cell.angle_beta   90.00
_cell.angle_gamma   90.00
#
_symmetry.space_group_name_H-M   'P 1'
#
loop_
_entity.id
_entity.type
_entity.pdbx_description
1 polymer ?
#
loop_
_entity_poly.entity_id
_entity_poly.type
_entity_poly.pdbx_seq_one_letter_code
_entity_poly.pdbx_strand_id
1 'polypeptide(L)'
;MSGVAALAAFVVLVTPEASVVRAAAMATIAMLAVLLGRTGAGIGVLSLAVTLLLCADPWLAASLGFALSVAATAGLLVLARPLATSLARWMPRGLALALAVPLSAQLACGPLLVLIAPHVPVYGVVANLLAAPAAPIATVVGLIACLSAALPWLAAPFMWVGWASAAWISATATTFAAAPLARAPWAEGVVGALTLAAAGGVFVWLLHRPRTPGRLHRVARRGAALTLAALVGIAGGATLVRTALAPALLPRDWVVAFCDVGQGDAIVVRSAGRIMLIDTGPEPEPLRECLARLGVTHIDQLVLTHFDLDHTGGAPAVLGRTTQVLHAPPAQASDTRLIAELVAAGARACTAAAGERGHLGDAAWRVLWPRASGHAYREGNDASVVIEMEVAGLRAILLGDLGAGAQRALLASNLLAGPYDVVKVAHHGSADQAPALYARIAPVLAVFTVGADNTFGHPRAAALRALAATGATLARTDESGLILLSRAGTELRIWREVGPAERGDGPEALPWDSD
;
A
#
# COMPACT_ATOMS: atom_id res chain seq x y z
N MET A 1 -16.59 18.60 37.92
CA MET A 1 -17.78 17.85 37.44
C MET A 1 -18.20 18.27 36.02
N SER A 2 -18.19 19.55 35.67
CA SER A 2 -18.55 20.04 34.31
C SER A 2 -17.70 19.46 33.17
N GLY A 3 -16.40 19.27 33.36
CA GLY A 3 -15.51 18.71 32.32
C GLY A 3 -15.80 17.24 31.97
N VAL A 4 -16.13 16.41 32.97
CA VAL A 4 -16.48 14.99 32.73
C VAL A 4 -17.83 14.87 32.02
N ALA A 5 -18.80 15.71 32.39
CA ALA A 5 -20.11 15.76 31.74
C ALA A 5 -20.00 16.24 30.27
N ALA A 6 -19.18 17.26 30.02
CA ALA A 6 -18.90 17.74 28.67
C ALA A 6 -18.22 16.65 27.80
N LEU A 7 -17.29 15.90 28.39
CA LEU A 7 -16.61 14.79 27.69
C LEU A 7 -17.58 13.63 27.40
N ALA A 8 -18.46 13.28 28.34
CA ALA A 8 -19.49 12.27 28.11
C ALA A 8 -20.47 12.69 27.00
N ALA A 9 -20.91 13.94 27.00
CA ALA A 9 -21.74 14.49 25.93
C ALA A 9 -21.04 14.47 24.58
N PHE A 10 -19.75 14.79 24.54
CA PHE A 10 -18.94 14.69 23.32
C PHE A 10 -18.87 13.26 22.78
N VAL A 11 -18.63 12.26 23.64
CA VAL A 11 -18.58 10.84 23.22
C VAL A 11 -19.90 10.38 22.62
N VAL A 12 -21.02 10.77 23.22
CA VAL A 12 -22.37 10.45 22.72
C VAL A 12 -22.63 11.13 21.37
N LEU A 13 -22.15 12.36 21.18
CA LEU A 13 -22.36 13.14 19.96
C LEU A 13 -21.55 12.62 18.77
N VAL A 14 -20.33 12.15 19.00
CA VAL A 14 -19.37 11.73 17.94
C VAL A 14 -19.54 10.26 17.54
N THR A 15 -20.50 9.56 18.12
CA THR A 15 -20.65 8.10 18.12
C THR A 15 -19.57 7.38 18.96
N PRO A 16 -19.94 6.36 19.76
CA PRO A 16 -19.02 5.69 20.68
C PRO A 16 -18.07 4.71 19.95
N GLU A 17 -17.28 5.21 19.01
CA GLU A 17 -16.22 4.41 18.43
C GLU A 17 -15.15 4.05 19.47
N ALA A 18 -14.54 2.88 19.35
CA ALA A 18 -13.58 2.37 20.31
C ALA A 18 -12.40 3.33 20.58
N SER A 19 -11.98 4.14 19.60
CA SER A 19 -10.94 5.17 19.74
C SER A 19 -11.39 6.34 20.61
N VAL A 20 -12.61 6.80 20.44
CA VAL A 20 -13.20 7.94 21.16
C VAL A 20 -13.49 7.56 22.61
N VAL A 21 -14.05 6.37 22.84
CA VAL A 21 -14.32 5.84 24.20
C VAL A 21 -13.02 5.70 25.00
N ARG A 22 -11.95 5.18 24.38
CA ARG A 22 -10.64 5.07 25.02
C ARG A 22 -10.05 6.42 25.42
N ALA A 23 -10.06 7.38 24.49
CA ALA A 23 -9.55 8.72 24.75
C ALA A 23 -10.34 9.41 25.88
N ALA A 24 -11.67 9.26 25.88
CA ALA A 24 -12.54 9.81 26.91
C ALA A 24 -12.31 9.16 28.29
N ALA A 25 -12.14 7.84 28.35
CA ALA A 25 -11.84 7.14 29.58
C ALA A 25 -10.50 7.60 30.18
N MET A 26 -9.43 7.66 29.35
CA MET A 26 -8.12 8.15 29.79
C MET A 26 -8.17 9.61 30.26
N ALA A 27 -8.88 10.49 29.54
CA ALA A 27 -9.05 11.89 29.92
C ALA A 27 -9.85 12.04 31.24
N THR A 28 -10.91 11.25 31.41
CA THR A 28 -11.72 11.24 32.64
C THR A 28 -10.88 10.85 33.86
N ILE A 29 -10.11 9.77 33.76
CA ILE A 29 -9.25 9.29 34.84
C ILE A 29 -8.15 10.31 35.13
N ALA A 30 -7.57 10.94 34.09
CA ALA A 30 -6.59 12.01 34.25
C ALA A 30 -7.17 13.22 34.97
N MET A 31 -8.38 13.66 34.60
CA MET A 31 -9.08 14.75 35.29
C MET A 31 -9.37 14.42 36.76
N LEU A 32 -9.80 13.20 37.04
CA LEU A 32 -10.02 12.74 38.42
C LEU A 32 -8.74 12.72 39.25
N ALA A 33 -7.62 12.28 38.66
CA ALA A 33 -6.31 12.29 39.31
C ALA A 33 -5.85 13.72 39.67
N VAL A 34 -6.08 14.68 38.78
CA VAL A 34 -5.79 16.11 39.02
C VAL A 34 -6.67 16.65 40.13
N LEU A 35 -7.98 16.35 40.14
CA LEU A 35 -8.93 16.75 41.16
C LEU A 35 -8.56 16.19 42.55
N LEU A 36 -7.97 14.99 42.58
CA LEU A 36 -7.47 14.34 43.81
C LEU A 36 -6.06 14.82 44.22
N GLY A 37 -5.52 15.85 43.58
CA GLY A 37 -4.19 16.41 43.88
C GLY A 37 -3.02 15.53 43.45
N ARG A 38 -3.25 14.49 42.68
CA ARG A 38 -2.20 13.51 42.24
C ARG A 38 -1.60 13.89 40.90
N THR A 39 -1.06 15.09 40.76
CA THR A 39 -0.52 15.63 39.50
C THR A 39 0.73 14.90 38.99
N GLY A 40 1.40 14.06 39.80
CA GLY A 40 2.60 13.27 39.42
C GLY A 40 2.31 11.81 39.04
N ALA A 41 1.05 11.36 39.12
CA ALA A 41 0.69 9.93 38.99
C ALA A 41 0.36 9.48 37.56
N GLY A 42 0.91 10.14 36.52
CA GLY A 42 0.53 9.89 35.11
C GLY A 42 0.59 8.41 34.70
N ILE A 43 1.65 7.69 35.06
CA ILE A 43 1.76 6.25 34.74
C ILE A 43 0.73 5.44 35.53
N GLY A 44 0.50 5.72 36.81
CA GLY A 44 -0.51 5.03 37.61
C GLY A 44 -1.94 5.26 37.08
N VAL A 45 -2.22 6.49 36.63
CA VAL A 45 -3.49 6.85 35.98
C VAL A 45 -3.67 6.07 34.67
N LEU A 46 -2.63 5.98 33.84
CA LEU A 46 -2.65 5.19 32.61
C LEU A 46 -2.88 3.70 32.90
N SER A 47 -2.13 3.14 33.86
CA SER A 47 -2.25 1.72 34.24
C SER A 47 -3.67 1.41 34.74
N LEU A 48 -4.25 2.28 35.57
CA LEU A 48 -5.62 2.13 36.05
C LEU A 48 -6.64 2.18 34.89
N ALA A 49 -6.47 3.14 33.96
CA ALA A 49 -7.33 3.27 32.80
C ALA A 49 -7.28 2.01 31.92
N VAL A 50 -6.07 1.51 31.61
CA VAL A 50 -5.86 0.28 30.85
C VAL A 50 -6.52 -0.92 31.55
N THR A 51 -6.31 -1.07 32.85
CA THR A 51 -6.90 -2.17 33.62
C THR A 51 -8.43 -2.13 33.57
N LEU A 52 -9.02 -0.97 33.83
CA LEU A 52 -10.49 -0.82 33.83
C LEU A 52 -11.09 -1.08 32.44
N LEU A 53 -10.43 -0.59 31.37
CA LEU A 53 -10.89 -0.83 30.00
C LEU A 53 -10.80 -2.31 29.62
N LEU A 54 -9.73 -3.01 29.98
CA LEU A 54 -9.57 -4.45 29.73
C LEU A 54 -10.52 -5.32 30.57
N CYS A 55 -10.86 -4.87 31.78
CA CYS A 55 -11.90 -5.54 32.58
C CYS A 55 -13.30 -5.34 31.99
N ALA A 56 -13.57 -4.18 31.39
CA ALA A 56 -14.85 -3.89 30.75
C ALA A 56 -15.00 -4.58 29.39
N ASP A 57 -13.92 -4.63 28.62
CA ASP A 57 -13.88 -5.27 27.30
C ASP A 57 -12.52 -5.97 27.10
N PRO A 58 -12.42 -7.30 27.37
CA PRO A 58 -11.20 -8.05 27.19
C PRO A 58 -10.70 -8.11 25.73
N TRP A 59 -11.58 -7.95 24.73
CA TRP A 59 -11.20 -7.99 23.31
C TRP A 59 -10.30 -6.84 22.91
N LEU A 60 -10.28 -5.75 23.68
CA LEU A 60 -9.35 -4.65 23.49
C LEU A 60 -7.88 -5.10 23.56
N ALA A 61 -7.57 -6.20 24.24
CA ALA A 61 -6.21 -6.76 24.30
C ALA A 61 -5.67 -7.17 22.92
N ALA A 62 -6.55 -7.59 22.01
CA ALA A 62 -6.22 -7.93 20.62
C ALA A 62 -6.31 -6.72 19.66
N SER A 63 -6.76 -5.56 20.14
CA SER A 63 -6.91 -4.35 19.32
C SER A 63 -5.59 -3.60 19.18
N LEU A 64 -5.04 -3.57 17.95
CA LEU A 64 -3.86 -2.76 17.65
C LEU A 64 -4.08 -1.27 17.93
N GLY A 65 -5.26 -0.74 17.64
CA GLY A 65 -5.62 0.64 17.95
C GLY A 65 -5.55 0.94 19.44
N PHE A 66 -5.92 -0.02 20.30
CA PHE A 66 -5.77 0.09 21.76
C PHE A 66 -4.29 0.08 22.15
N ALA A 67 -3.50 -0.85 21.64
CA ALA A 67 -2.07 -0.94 21.90
C ALA A 67 -1.33 0.35 21.49
N LEU A 68 -1.63 0.91 20.30
CA LEU A 68 -1.07 2.19 19.84
C LEU A 68 -1.46 3.38 20.73
N SER A 69 -2.71 3.44 21.18
CA SER A 69 -3.18 4.50 22.07
C SER A 69 -2.48 4.46 23.42
N VAL A 70 -2.33 3.27 24.00
CA VAL A 70 -1.60 3.06 25.26
C VAL A 70 -0.11 3.40 25.09
N ALA A 71 0.52 2.90 24.02
CA ALA A 71 1.93 3.15 23.73
C ALA A 71 2.21 4.65 23.52
N ALA A 72 1.37 5.36 22.75
CA ALA A 72 1.51 6.80 22.53
C ALA A 72 1.43 7.58 23.85
N THR A 73 0.44 7.26 24.68
CA THR A 73 0.27 7.93 25.98
C THR A 73 1.42 7.62 26.94
N ALA A 74 1.84 6.36 27.02
CA ALA A 74 3.01 5.96 27.81
C ALA A 74 4.29 6.65 27.31
N GLY A 75 4.50 6.69 26.00
CA GLY A 75 5.64 7.38 25.37
C GLY A 75 5.68 8.86 25.73
N LEU A 76 4.54 9.56 25.68
CA LEU A 76 4.44 10.97 26.07
C LEU A 76 4.77 11.17 27.56
N LEU A 77 4.23 10.32 28.42
CA LEU A 77 4.46 10.43 29.87
C LEU A 77 5.92 10.16 30.27
N VAL A 78 6.56 9.18 29.63
CA VAL A 78 7.91 8.73 29.98
C VAL A 78 9.00 9.50 29.21
N LEU A 79 8.80 9.74 27.91
CA LEU A 79 9.87 10.21 27.02
C LEU A 79 9.82 11.71 26.73
N ALA A 80 8.63 12.37 26.75
CA ALA A 80 8.54 13.76 26.27
C ALA A 80 9.41 14.73 27.09
N ARG A 81 9.38 14.67 28.41
CA ARG A 81 10.21 15.54 29.27
C ARG A 81 11.71 15.28 29.11
N PRO A 82 12.22 14.03 29.23
CA PRO A 82 13.63 13.74 29.00
C PRO A 82 14.13 14.16 27.61
N LEU A 83 13.33 13.94 26.56
CA LEU A 83 13.67 14.36 25.20
C LEU A 83 13.70 15.88 25.08
N ALA A 84 12.67 16.57 25.57
CA ALA A 84 12.62 18.05 25.56
C ALA A 84 13.82 18.68 26.27
N THR A 85 14.19 18.18 27.47
CA THR A 85 15.37 18.66 28.20
C THR A 85 16.68 18.36 27.49
N SER A 86 16.74 17.24 26.79
CA SER A 86 17.91 16.86 26.00
C SER A 86 18.07 17.70 24.75
N LEU A 87 16.98 17.97 24.04
CA LEU A 87 16.93 18.78 22.82
C LEU A 87 17.14 20.28 23.12
N ALA A 88 16.65 20.77 24.26
CA ALA A 88 16.81 22.16 24.68
C ALA A 88 18.27 22.62 24.85
N ARG A 89 19.22 21.70 24.77
CA ARG A 89 20.67 22.01 24.74
C ARG A 89 21.13 22.50 23.37
N TRP A 90 20.37 22.22 22.33
CA TRP A 90 20.74 22.49 20.92
C TRP A 90 19.79 23.50 20.27
N MET A 91 18.61 23.72 20.86
CA MET A 91 17.55 24.56 20.30
C MET A 91 16.73 25.25 21.39
N PRO A 92 15.94 26.30 21.07
CA PRO A 92 15.04 26.96 22.01
C PRO A 92 14.06 25.96 22.67
N ARG A 93 13.77 26.19 23.97
CA ARG A 93 12.93 25.30 24.78
C ARG A 93 11.56 25.00 24.16
N GLY A 94 10.92 26.02 23.54
CA GLY A 94 9.62 25.84 22.87
C GLY A 94 9.71 24.85 21.71
N LEU A 95 10.72 24.96 20.85
CA LEU A 95 10.95 24.06 19.74
C LEU A 95 11.34 22.66 20.22
N ALA A 96 12.16 22.58 21.27
CA ALA A 96 12.55 21.31 21.88
C ALA A 96 11.32 20.54 22.40
N LEU A 97 10.37 21.23 23.05
CA LEU A 97 9.13 20.63 23.53
C LEU A 97 8.21 20.22 22.36
N ALA A 98 8.07 21.09 21.37
CA ALA A 98 7.25 20.83 20.18
C ALA A 98 7.73 19.59 19.40
N LEU A 99 9.06 19.37 19.30
CA LEU A 99 9.63 18.19 18.67
C LEU A 99 9.58 16.95 19.57
N ALA A 100 9.73 17.11 20.89
CA ALA A 100 9.74 15.99 21.82
C ALA A 100 8.43 15.21 21.84
N VAL A 101 7.29 15.88 21.63
CA VAL A 101 5.96 15.27 21.63
C VAL A 101 5.81 14.27 20.47
N PRO A 102 5.90 14.66 19.18
CA PRO A 102 5.77 13.70 18.09
C PRO A 102 6.89 12.66 18.07
N LEU A 103 8.10 13.01 18.48
CA LEU A 103 9.21 12.07 18.60
C LEU A 103 8.95 11.00 19.66
N SER A 104 8.36 11.36 20.81
CA SER A 104 7.97 10.40 21.86
C SER A 104 6.92 9.42 21.35
N ALA A 105 5.92 9.92 20.63
CA ALA A 105 4.88 9.10 20.02
C ALA A 105 5.46 8.15 18.97
N GLN A 106 6.32 8.64 18.08
CA GLN A 106 6.96 7.82 17.05
C GLN A 106 7.86 6.72 17.64
N LEU A 107 8.65 7.03 18.67
CA LEU A 107 9.49 6.03 19.35
C LEU A 107 8.67 4.95 20.05
N ALA A 108 7.51 5.29 20.60
CA ALA A 108 6.66 4.35 21.31
C ALA A 108 5.75 3.53 20.37
N CYS A 109 5.20 4.16 19.33
CA CYS A 109 4.29 3.50 18.39
C CYS A 109 5.02 2.82 17.22
N GLY A 110 6.20 3.30 16.83
CA GLY A 110 6.97 2.78 15.70
C GLY A 110 7.14 1.25 15.72
N PRO A 111 7.57 0.65 16.83
CA PRO A 111 7.69 -0.81 16.94
C PRO A 111 6.39 -1.58 16.68
N LEU A 112 5.24 -1.01 17.07
CA LEU A 112 3.94 -1.63 16.81
C LEU A 112 3.50 -1.44 15.36
N LEU A 113 3.80 -0.28 14.77
CA LEU A 113 3.46 0.01 13.37
C LEU A 113 4.25 -0.86 12.39
N VAL A 114 5.50 -1.18 12.69
CA VAL A 114 6.34 -2.07 11.87
C VAL A 114 5.77 -3.49 11.77
N LEU A 115 4.96 -3.94 12.75
CA LEU A 115 4.27 -5.24 12.68
C LEU A 115 3.25 -5.31 11.54
N ILE A 116 2.72 -4.15 11.08
CA ILE A 116 1.71 -4.07 10.02
C ILE A 116 2.36 -3.60 8.72
N ALA A 117 3.30 -2.66 8.82
CA ALA A 117 3.93 -2.03 7.68
C ALA A 117 5.44 -1.93 7.94
N PRO A 118 6.28 -2.77 7.28
CA PRO A 118 7.70 -2.92 7.59
C PRO A 118 8.53 -1.73 7.08
N HIS A 119 8.15 -0.52 7.47
CA HIS A 119 8.89 0.70 7.15
C HIS A 119 8.78 1.74 8.28
N VAL A 120 9.78 2.61 8.35
CA VAL A 120 9.82 3.74 9.30
C VAL A 120 9.55 5.03 8.53
N PRO A 121 8.53 5.84 8.90
CA PRO A 121 8.26 7.13 8.26
C PRO A 121 9.35 8.14 8.64
N VAL A 122 10.23 8.46 7.69
CA VAL A 122 11.39 9.33 7.91
C VAL A 122 10.98 10.75 8.30
N TYR A 123 9.95 11.27 7.64
CA TYR A 123 9.44 12.62 7.86
C TYR A 123 8.32 12.71 8.90
N GLY A 124 7.95 11.59 9.54
CA GLY A 124 6.77 11.52 10.44
C GLY A 124 6.79 12.54 11.56
N VAL A 125 7.97 12.77 12.20
CA VAL A 125 8.11 13.78 13.28
C VAL A 125 7.84 15.19 12.75
N VAL A 126 8.39 15.55 11.57
CA VAL A 126 8.23 16.89 10.98
C VAL A 126 6.80 17.09 10.48
N ALA A 127 6.23 16.09 9.80
CA ALA A 127 4.86 16.12 9.34
C ALA A 127 3.87 16.32 10.50
N ASN A 128 4.03 15.55 11.57
CA ASN A 128 3.20 15.69 12.77
C ASN A 128 3.38 17.05 13.45
N LEU A 129 4.60 17.59 13.48
CA LEU A 129 4.85 18.93 14.02
C LEU A 129 4.09 20.02 13.25
N LEU A 130 4.07 19.93 11.92
CA LEU A 130 3.39 20.88 11.04
C LEU A 130 1.86 20.70 11.04
N ALA A 131 1.37 19.48 11.21
CA ALA A 131 -0.06 19.17 11.29
C ALA A 131 -0.65 19.49 12.68
N ALA A 132 0.15 19.42 13.75
CA ALA A 132 -0.31 19.55 15.14
C ALA A 132 -1.12 20.82 15.44
N PRO A 133 -0.79 22.02 14.93
CA PRO A 133 -1.60 23.23 15.22
C PRO A 133 -3.01 23.18 14.63
N ALA A 134 -3.21 22.48 13.51
CA ALA A 134 -4.50 22.40 12.84
C ALA A 134 -5.47 21.42 13.52
N ALA A 135 -4.98 20.38 14.20
CA ALA A 135 -5.82 19.34 14.79
C ALA A 135 -6.79 19.85 15.87
N PRO A 136 -6.37 20.67 16.88
CA PRO A 136 -7.29 21.24 17.86
C PRO A 136 -8.33 22.16 17.21
N ILE A 137 -7.91 22.94 16.20
CA ILE A 137 -8.81 23.85 15.47
C ILE A 137 -9.88 23.02 14.76
N ALA A 138 -9.47 22.02 13.97
CA ALA A 138 -10.38 21.12 13.27
C ALA A 138 -11.40 20.47 14.23
N THR A 139 -10.95 20.01 15.40
CA THR A 139 -11.80 19.34 16.38
C THR A 139 -12.83 20.29 17.00
N VAL A 140 -12.39 21.46 17.50
CA VAL A 140 -13.27 22.42 18.16
C VAL A 140 -14.26 23.04 17.18
N VAL A 141 -13.77 23.49 16.03
CA VAL A 141 -14.59 24.14 15.01
C VAL A 141 -15.52 23.14 14.32
N GLY A 142 -15.07 21.91 14.09
CA GLY A 142 -15.91 20.82 13.61
C GLY A 142 -17.06 20.49 14.56
N LEU A 143 -16.79 20.46 15.88
CA LEU A 143 -17.82 20.26 16.90
C LEU A 143 -18.85 21.39 16.86
N ILE A 144 -18.41 22.65 16.79
CA ILE A 144 -19.31 23.80 16.68
C ILE A 144 -20.16 23.71 15.41
N ALA A 145 -19.57 23.34 14.28
CA ALA A 145 -20.28 23.15 13.02
C ALA A 145 -21.36 22.06 13.15
N CYS A 146 -21.05 20.92 13.78
CA CYS A 146 -22.01 19.84 14.02
C CYS A 146 -23.16 20.29 14.93
N LEU A 147 -22.85 20.99 16.03
CA LEU A 147 -23.87 21.49 16.96
C LEU A 147 -24.78 22.57 16.35
N SER A 148 -24.28 23.32 15.39
CA SER A 148 -25.01 24.36 14.67
C SER A 148 -25.61 23.89 13.34
N ALA A 149 -25.54 22.58 13.00
CA ALA A 149 -25.98 22.04 11.71
C ALA A 149 -27.44 22.32 11.36
N ALA A 150 -28.31 22.46 12.38
CA ALA A 150 -29.72 22.86 12.21
C ALA A 150 -29.87 24.29 11.63
N LEU A 151 -28.84 25.12 11.71
CA LEU A 151 -28.82 26.52 11.25
C LEU A 151 -27.69 26.69 10.21
N PRO A 152 -27.92 26.38 8.92
CA PRO A 152 -26.86 26.32 7.89
C PRO A 152 -26.03 27.61 7.77
N TRP A 153 -26.66 28.76 7.92
CA TRP A 153 -25.99 30.07 7.87
C TRP A 153 -24.99 30.27 9.04
N LEU A 154 -25.25 29.65 10.20
CA LEU A 154 -24.35 29.67 11.35
C LEU A 154 -23.27 28.57 11.23
N ALA A 155 -23.61 27.39 10.72
CA ALA A 155 -22.69 26.28 10.57
C ALA A 155 -21.63 26.53 9.46
N ALA A 156 -22.02 27.21 8.37
CA ALA A 156 -21.18 27.36 7.19
C ALA A 156 -19.77 27.96 7.46
N PRO A 157 -19.58 29.06 8.20
CA PRO A 157 -18.26 29.60 8.48
C PRO A 157 -17.39 28.61 9.27
N PHE A 158 -17.97 27.85 10.23
CA PHE A 158 -17.24 26.85 11.00
C PHE A 158 -16.88 25.64 10.12
N MET A 159 -17.75 25.21 9.22
CA MET A 159 -17.42 24.15 8.25
C MET A 159 -16.23 24.53 7.36
N TRP A 160 -16.17 25.78 6.88
CA TRP A 160 -15.05 26.28 6.07
C TRP A 160 -13.71 26.26 6.83
N VAL A 161 -13.70 26.70 8.10
CA VAL A 161 -12.49 26.67 8.93
C VAL A 161 -12.09 25.23 9.23
N GLY A 162 -13.07 24.37 9.54
CA GLY A 162 -12.84 22.94 9.75
C GLY A 162 -12.27 22.26 8.51
N TRP A 163 -12.84 22.55 7.33
CA TRP A 163 -12.34 22.06 6.04
C TRP A 163 -10.91 22.54 5.77
N ALA A 164 -10.61 23.81 5.96
CA ALA A 164 -9.27 24.35 5.74
C ALA A 164 -8.22 23.68 6.66
N SER A 165 -8.60 23.44 7.92
CA SER A 165 -7.75 22.72 8.89
C SER A 165 -7.51 21.27 8.47
N ALA A 166 -8.55 20.55 8.02
CA ALA A 166 -8.45 19.20 7.52
C ALA A 166 -7.62 19.13 6.21
N ALA A 167 -7.84 20.09 5.30
CA ALA A 167 -7.07 20.22 4.07
C ALA A 167 -5.57 20.46 4.33
N TRP A 168 -5.24 21.28 5.35
CA TRP A 168 -3.85 21.48 5.78
C TRP A 168 -3.22 20.19 6.29
N ILE A 169 -3.92 19.43 7.13
CA ILE A 169 -3.43 18.13 7.64
C ILE A 169 -3.23 17.15 6.48
N SER A 170 -4.21 17.05 5.58
CA SER A 170 -4.15 16.19 4.40
C SER A 170 -3.00 16.58 3.46
N ALA A 171 -2.88 17.87 3.13
CA ALA A 171 -1.79 18.37 2.28
C ALA A 171 -0.41 18.12 2.90
N THR A 172 -0.27 18.30 4.22
CA THR A 172 0.97 17.98 4.93
C THR A 172 1.28 16.48 4.82
N ALA A 173 0.30 15.61 5.10
CA ALA A 173 0.48 14.17 5.04
C ALA A 173 0.88 13.70 3.61
N THR A 174 0.15 14.15 2.59
CA THR A 174 0.43 13.78 1.19
C THR A 174 1.77 14.31 0.69
N THR A 175 2.13 15.55 1.05
CA THR A 175 3.43 16.14 0.67
C THR A 175 4.60 15.34 1.23
N PHE A 176 4.55 14.99 2.53
CA PHE A 176 5.63 14.22 3.14
C PHE A 176 5.60 12.74 2.75
N ALA A 177 4.44 12.16 2.43
CA ALA A 177 4.34 10.81 1.89
C ALA A 177 4.93 10.70 0.47
N ALA A 178 4.81 11.77 -0.34
CA ALA A 178 5.39 11.85 -1.68
C ALA A 178 6.87 12.29 -1.70
N ALA A 179 7.43 12.69 -0.55
CA ALA A 179 8.82 13.14 -0.48
C ALA A 179 9.80 11.97 -0.75
N PRO A 180 10.96 12.23 -1.36
CA PRO A 180 11.97 11.20 -1.57
C PRO A 180 12.36 10.52 -0.25
N LEU A 181 12.49 9.20 -0.26
CA LEU A 181 12.87 8.42 0.93
C LEU A 181 11.89 8.55 2.11
N ALA A 182 10.61 8.84 1.85
CA ALA A 182 9.59 9.03 2.90
C ALA A 182 9.46 7.80 3.82
N ARG A 183 9.72 6.62 3.29
CA ARG A 183 9.62 5.32 3.97
C ARG A 183 10.97 4.61 3.96
N ALA A 184 11.61 4.49 5.11
CA ALA A 184 12.82 3.68 5.24
C ALA A 184 12.39 2.21 5.47
N PRO A 185 12.80 1.26 4.62
CA PRO A 185 12.46 -0.14 4.82
C PRO A 185 13.06 -0.66 6.13
N TRP A 186 12.32 -1.50 6.83
CA TRP A 186 12.74 -2.11 8.09
C TRP A 186 12.43 -3.61 8.08
N ALA A 187 13.02 -4.36 9.00
CA ALA A 187 12.75 -5.80 9.13
C ALA A 187 11.29 -6.05 9.52
N GLU A 188 10.69 -7.10 8.98
CA GLU A 188 9.30 -7.48 9.21
C GLU A 188 9.07 -8.19 10.55
N GLY A 189 7.82 -8.22 11.00
CA GLY A 189 7.35 -9.00 12.12
C GLY A 189 7.97 -8.60 13.47
N VAL A 190 7.95 -9.54 14.40
CA VAL A 190 8.38 -9.32 15.80
C VAL A 190 9.86 -8.92 15.89
N VAL A 191 10.71 -9.47 15.02
CA VAL A 191 12.15 -9.12 14.98
C VAL A 191 12.33 -7.66 14.59
N GLY A 192 11.58 -7.17 13.60
CA GLY A 192 11.59 -5.77 13.22
C GLY A 192 11.11 -4.84 14.35
N ALA A 193 10.04 -5.21 15.03
CA ALA A 193 9.52 -4.47 16.17
C ALA A 193 10.55 -4.38 17.33
N LEU A 194 11.17 -5.50 17.68
CA LEU A 194 12.17 -5.54 18.76
C LEU A 194 13.43 -4.76 18.40
N THR A 195 13.92 -4.86 17.17
CA THR A 195 15.12 -4.12 16.73
C THR A 195 14.84 -2.62 16.66
N LEU A 196 13.65 -2.20 16.24
CA LEU A 196 13.26 -0.78 16.24
C LEU A 196 13.09 -0.23 17.66
N ALA A 197 12.48 -1.02 18.56
CA ALA A 197 12.39 -0.65 19.99
C ALA A 197 13.79 -0.52 20.62
N ALA A 198 14.70 -1.45 20.35
CA ALA A 198 16.08 -1.40 20.83
C ALA A 198 16.83 -0.17 20.27
N ALA A 199 16.70 0.11 18.96
CA ALA A 199 17.28 1.29 18.33
C ALA A 199 16.75 2.60 18.94
N GLY A 200 15.44 2.69 19.18
CA GLY A 200 14.81 3.82 19.87
C GLY A 200 15.30 3.99 21.31
N GLY A 201 15.42 2.89 22.05
CA GLY A 201 15.98 2.89 23.40
C GLY A 201 17.44 3.36 23.44
N VAL A 202 18.27 2.87 22.52
CA VAL A 202 19.66 3.33 22.35
C VAL A 202 19.70 4.81 21.99
N PHE A 203 18.85 5.28 21.08
CA PHE A 203 18.76 6.68 20.71
C PHE A 203 18.44 7.58 21.91
N VAL A 204 17.42 7.22 22.71
CA VAL A 204 17.06 7.96 23.94
C VAL A 204 18.21 7.96 24.94
N TRP A 205 18.87 6.81 25.13
CA TRP A 205 20.02 6.70 26.01
C TRP A 205 21.21 7.55 25.54
N LEU A 206 21.46 7.62 24.24
CA LEU A 206 22.48 8.48 23.66
C LEU A 206 22.17 9.98 23.85
N LEU A 207 20.92 10.38 23.83
CA LEU A 207 20.51 11.75 24.13
C LEU A 207 20.65 12.09 25.61
N HIS A 208 20.48 11.12 26.51
CA HIS A 208 20.63 11.35 27.96
C HIS A 208 22.10 11.42 28.33
N ARG A 209 22.56 12.52 28.94
CA ARG A 209 23.94 12.72 29.39
C ARG A 209 24.02 12.62 30.90
N PRO A 210 24.65 11.60 31.48
CA PRO A 210 24.96 11.56 32.92
C PRO A 210 25.95 12.66 33.28
N ARG A 211 25.85 13.18 34.49
CA ARG A 211 26.72 14.28 34.99
C ARG A 211 28.18 13.89 35.08
N THR A 212 28.49 12.63 35.39
CA THR A 212 29.87 12.11 35.55
C THR A 212 30.00 10.73 34.87
N PRO A 213 30.23 10.69 33.53
CA PRO A 213 30.36 9.40 32.86
C PRO A 213 31.71 8.74 33.12
N GLY A 214 31.74 7.52 33.67
CA GLY A 214 32.92 6.68 33.79
C GLY A 214 33.47 6.27 32.40
N ARG A 215 34.70 5.72 32.39
CA ARG A 215 35.37 5.28 31.14
C ARG A 215 34.54 4.26 30.36
N LEU A 216 34.00 3.26 31.05
CA LEU A 216 33.16 2.21 30.44
C LEU A 216 31.91 2.79 29.79
N HIS A 217 31.22 3.73 30.46
CA HIS A 217 30.05 4.42 29.92
C HIS A 217 30.37 5.21 28.64
N ARG A 218 31.56 5.86 28.59
CA ARG A 218 32.00 6.59 27.38
C ARG A 218 32.26 5.65 26.20
N VAL A 219 32.92 4.51 26.46
CA VAL A 219 33.19 3.48 25.44
C VAL A 219 31.88 2.89 24.93
N ALA A 220 30.98 2.49 25.83
CA ALA A 220 29.65 1.96 25.47
C ALA A 220 28.82 2.96 24.62
N ARG A 221 28.85 4.25 24.99
CA ARG A 221 28.17 5.30 24.20
C ARG A 221 28.76 5.47 22.81
N ARG A 222 30.07 5.43 22.66
CA ARG A 222 30.73 5.51 21.34
C ARG A 222 30.37 4.29 20.51
N GLY A 223 30.42 3.09 21.07
CA GLY A 223 29.99 1.87 20.40
C GLY A 223 28.55 1.94 19.93
N ALA A 224 27.62 2.29 20.81
CA ALA A 224 26.20 2.42 20.48
C ALA A 224 25.93 3.50 19.42
N ALA A 225 26.62 4.64 19.48
CA ALA A 225 26.50 5.69 18.48
C ALA A 225 26.99 5.22 17.09
N LEU A 226 28.10 4.50 17.04
CA LEU A 226 28.63 3.92 15.80
C LEU A 226 27.70 2.84 15.24
N THR A 227 27.15 1.97 16.10
CA THR A 227 26.18 0.94 15.67
C THR A 227 24.92 1.59 15.10
N LEU A 228 24.37 2.61 15.78
CA LEU A 228 23.19 3.32 15.29
C LEU A 228 23.48 4.05 13.97
N ALA A 229 24.63 4.71 13.85
CA ALA A 229 25.04 5.36 12.61
C ALA A 229 25.23 4.34 11.47
N ALA A 230 25.79 3.17 11.75
CA ALA A 230 25.94 2.10 10.77
C ALA A 230 24.58 1.58 10.32
N LEU A 231 23.63 1.34 11.23
CA LEU A 231 22.27 0.92 10.89
C LEU A 231 21.54 1.94 10.02
N VAL A 232 21.62 3.23 10.37
CA VAL A 232 21.05 4.33 9.56
C VAL A 232 21.74 4.41 8.20
N GLY A 233 23.07 4.24 8.15
CA GLY A 233 23.83 4.22 6.90
C GLY A 233 23.45 3.04 5.99
N ILE A 234 23.28 1.85 6.56
CA ILE A 234 22.84 0.64 5.82
C ILE A 234 21.42 0.84 5.30
N ALA A 235 20.49 1.30 6.14
CA ALA A 235 19.11 1.54 5.73
C ALA A 235 19.02 2.62 4.63
N GLY A 236 19.73 3.73 4.80
CA GLY A 236 19.83 4.81 3.81
C GLY A 236 20.49 4.35 2.52
N GLY A 237 21.58 3.58 2.62
CA GLY A 237 22.25 2.98 1.47
C GLY A 237 21.36 2.00 0.70
N ALA A 238 20.67 1.10 1.41
CA ALA A 238 19.72 0.15 0.80
C ALA A 238 18.57 0.89 0.09
N THR A 239 18.05 1.95 0.71
CA THR A 239 17.01 2.77 0.09
C THR A 239 17.53 3.49 -1.15
N LEU A 240 18.73 4.07 -1.09
CA LEU A 240 19.37 4.73 -2.25
C LEU A 240 19.61 3.74 -3.39
N VAL A 241 20.07 2.53 -3.10
CA VAL A 241 20.25 1.49 -4.11
C VAL A 241 18.91 1.14 -4.76
N ARG A 242 17.86 0.91 -3.98
CA ARG A 242 16.53 0.56 -4.49
C ARG A 242 15.90 1.67 -5.32
N THR A 243 16.04 2.93 -4.93
CA THR A 243 15.34 4.05 -5.59
C THR A 243 16.13 4.69 -6.73
N ALA A 244 17.46 4.77 -6.62
CA ALA A 244 18.30 5.47 -7.60
C ALA A 244 19.11 4.52 -8.50
N LEU A 245 19.64 3.41 -7.97
CA LEU A 245 20.51 2.51 -8.74
C LEU A 245 19.72 1.36 -9.37
N ALA A 246 18.75 0.76 -8.69
CA ALA A 246 17.98 -0.35 -9.24
C ALA A 246 17.28 0.00 -10.56
N PRO A 247 16.65 1.19 -10.73
CA PRO A 247 16.10 1.60 -12.02
C PRO A 247 17.14 1.68 -13.15
N ALA A 248 18.37 2.07 -12.82
CA ALA A 248 19.46 2.16 -13.80
C ALA A 248 20.01 0.78 -14.23
N LEU A 249 19.74 -0.26 -13.46
CA LEU A 249 20.17 -1.63 -13.73
C LEU A 249 19.12 -2.45 -14.50
N LEU A 250 17.91 -1.91 -14.68
CA LEU A 250 16.88 -2.60 -15.46
C LEU A 250 17.26 -2.67 -16.94
N PRO A 251 16.95 -3.78 -17.63
CA PRO A 251 17.06 -3.86 -19.09
C PRO A 251 16.33 -2.70 -19.74
N ARG A 252 16.95 -2.03 -20.70
CA ARG A 252 16.35 -0.85 -21.35
C ARG A 252 15.45 -1.20 -22.53
N ASP A 253 15.55 -2.42 -23.02
CA ASP A 253 14.85 -2.97 -24.18
C ASP A 253 13.54 -3.71 -23.86
N TRP A 254 13.06 -3.62 -22.61
CA TRP A 254 11.80 -4.26 -22.24
C TRP A 254 10.60 -3.67 -23.00
N VAL A 255 9.65 -4.52 -23.35
CA VAL A 255 8.41 -4.13 -24.04
C VAL A 255 7.15 -4.46 -23.24
N VAL A 256 7.20 -5.48 -22.37
CA VAL A 256 6.13 -5.80 -21.42
C VAL A 256 6.75 -5.98 -20.04
N ALA A 257 6.11 -5.40 -19.02
CA ALA A 257 6.49 -5.51 -17.63
C ALA A 257 5.30 -5.99 -16.80
N PHE A 258 5.49 -7.01 -15.98
CA PHE A 258 4.53 -7.44 -14.97
C PHE A 258 5.00 -6.93 -13.62
N CYS A 259 4.29 -5.97 -13.07
CA CYS A 259 4.60 -5.37 -11.77
C CYS A 259 4.24 -6.34 -10.63
N ASP A 260 5.11 -6.44 -9.63
CA ASP A 260 4.72 -7.04 -8.36
C ASP A 260 3.95 -5.98 -7.55
N VAL A 261 2.64 -6.07 -7.59
CA VAL A 261 1.71 -5.19 -6.86
C VAL A 261 1.01 -5.92 -5.72
N GLY A 262 1.52 -7.10 -5.33
CA GLY A 262 0.83 -8.02 -4.46
C GLY A 262 -0.20 -8.86 -5.23
N GLN A 263 -1.28 -9.27 -4.56
CA GLN A 263 -2.36 -10.01 -5.22
C GLN A 263 -3.14 -9.05 -6.13
N GLY A 264 -3.00 -9.20 -7.45
CA GLY A 264 -3.66 -8.34 -8.43
C GLY A 264 -2.85 -8.12 -9.70
N ASP A 265 -3.41 -7.37 -10.63
CA ASP A 265 -2.81 -7.10 -11.93
C ASP A 265 -2.30 -5.66 -12.05
N ALA A 266 -1.09 -5.51 -12.54
CA ALA A 266 -0.57 -4.27 -13.11
C ALA A 266 0.48 -4.62 -14.18
N ILE A 267 0.09 -4.48 -15.45
CA ILE A 267 0.93 -4.86 -16.57
C ILE A 267 1.21 -3.62 -17.40
N VAL A 268 2.48 -3.32 -17.61
CA VAL A 268 2.92 -2.14 -18.39
C VAL A 268 3.42 -2.61 -19.75
N VAL A 269 2.87 -2.04 -20.81
CA VAL A 269 3.33 -2.27 -22.19
C VAL A 269 3.93 -0.99 -22.74
N ARG A 270 5.11 -1.09 -23.35
CA ARG A 270 5.83 0.03 -23.93
C ARG A 270 6.08 -0.20 -25.43
N SER A 271 5.71 0.76 -26.25
CA SER A 271 5.95 0.75 -27.70
C SER A 271 6.19 2.17 -28.22
N ALA A 272 7.28 2.40 -28.93
CA ALA A 272 7.66 3.70 -29.52
C ALA A 272 7.52 4.90 -28.53
N GLY A 273 7.90 4.68 -27.27
CA GLY A 273 7.81 5.69 -26.20
C GLY A 273 6.42 5.91 -25.63
N ARG A 274 5.40 5.17 -26.10
CA ARG A 274 4.04 5.18 -25.56
C ARG A 274 3.86 4.08 -24.52
N ILE A 275 3.00 4.34 -23.54
CA ILE A 275 2.75 3.45 -22.40
C ILE A 275 1.26 3.07 -22.35
N MET A 276 1.01 1.77 -22.28
CA MET A 276 -0.28 1.21 -21.86
C MET A 276 -0.10 0.54 -20.50
N LEU A 277 -1.01 0.81 -19.59
CA LEU A 277 -1.13 0.11 -18.31
C LEU A 277 -2.41 -0.72 -18.33
N ILE A 278 -2.32 -1.99 -17.98
CA ILE A 278 -3.46 -2.89 -17.84
C ILE A 278 -3.61 -3.19 -16.36
N ASP A 279 -4.70 -2.74 -15.78
CA ASP A 279 -5.05 -2.73 -14.36
C ASP A 279 -4.05 -1.98 -13.47
N THR A 280 -4.39 -1.80 -12.21
CA THR A 280 -3.66 -0.91 -11.30
C THR A 280 -3.25 -1.60 -10.00
N GLY A 281 -3.58 -2.88 -9.81
CA GLY A 281 -3.37 -3.59 -8.57
C GLY A 281 -4.30 -3.16 -7.42
N PRO A 282 -4.14 -3.76 -6.22
CA PRO A 282 -5.00 -3.51 -5.08
C PRO A 282 -4.74 -2.16 -4.39
N GLU A 283 -3.51 -1.65 -4.47
CA GLU A 283 -3.08 -0.47 -3.73
C GLU A 283 -2.23 0.49 -4.59
N PRO A 284 -2.32 1.82 -4.33
CA PRO A 284 -1.60 2.81 -5.11
C PRO A 284 -0.08 2.77 -4.98
N GLU A 285 0.44 2.35 -3.83
CA GLU A 285 1.87 2.49 -3.55
C GLU A 285 2.74 1.48 -4.30
N PRO A 286 2.43 0.16 -4.32
CA PRO A 286 3.18 -0.80 -5.11
C PRO A 286 3.19 -0.44 -6.60
N LEU A 287 2.06 0.07 -7.13
CA LEU A 287 2.00 0.54 -8.50
C LEU A 287 2.90 1.76 -8.74
N ARG A 288 2.89 2.76 -7.81
CA ARG A 288 3.80 3.94 -7.93
C ARG A 288 5.26 3.52 -7.94
N GLU A 289 5.64 2.58 -7.09
CA GLU A 289 7.01 2.07 -7.02
C GLU A 289 7.41 1.38 -8.32
N CYS A 290 6.55 0.52 -8.86
CA CYS A 290 6.80 -0.15 -10.13
C CYS A 290 6.94 0.86 -11.28
N LEU A 291 5.98 1.79 -11.44
CA LEU A 291 6.02 2.81 -12.49
C LEU A 291 7.27 3.72 -12.37
N ALA A 292 7.66 4.09 -11.16
CA ALA A 292 8.86 4.89 -10.93
C ALA A 292 10.14 4.13 -11.32
N ARG A 293 10.24 2.85 -10.99
CA ARG A 293 11.35 1.97 -11.38
C ARG A 293 11.45 1.82 -12.90
N LEU A 294 10.31 1.71 -13.59
CA LEU A 294 10.24 1.63 -15.05
C LEU A 294 10.45 2.97 -15.75
N GLY A 295 10.54 4.08 -14.98
CA GLY A 295 10.65 5.44 -15.51
C GLY A 295 9.36 5.95 -16.17
N VAL A 296 8.20 5.38 -15.81
CA VAL A 296 6.89 5.72 -16.37
C VAL A 296 6.29 6.90 -15.60
N THR A 297 6.17 8.04 -16.25
CA THR A 297 5.59 9.27 -15.68
C THR A 297 4.21 9.58 -16.23
N HIS A 298 3.86 9.02 -17.40
CA HIS A 298 2.60 9.24 -18.10
C HIS A 298 2.09 7.93 -18.69
N ILE A 299 0.76 7.79 -18.80
CA ILE A 299 0.07 6.62 -19.33
C ILE A 299 -0.80 7.09 -20.49
N ASP A 300 -0.48 6.64 -21.70
CA ASP A 300 -1.26 6.97 -22.89
C ASP A 300 -2.60 6.25 -22.88
N GLN A 301 -2.61 4.97 -22.50
CA GLN A 301 -3.80 4.13 -22.41
C GLN A 301 -3.81 3.35 -21.10
N LEU A 302 -4.86 3.48 -20.31
CA LEU A 302 -5.17 2.62 -19.18
C LEU A 302 -6.29 1.65 -19.61
N VAL A 303 -6.10 0.38 -19.36
CA VAL A 303 -7.13 -0.64 -19.51
C VAL A 303 -7.55 -1.12 -18.14
N LEU A 304 -8.82 -1.01 -17.79
CA LEU A 304 -9.39 -1.63 -16.60
C LEU A 304 -10.16 -2.87 -17.05
N THR A 305 -9.59 -4.04 -16.76
CA THR A 305 -10.16 -5.31 -17.24
C THR A 305 -11.50 -5.59 -16.61
N HIS A 306 -11.64 -5.32 -15.31
CA HIS A 306 -12.89 -5.32 -14.55
C HIS A 306 -12.71 -4.45 -13.30
N PHE A 307 -13.70 -4.40 -12.37
CA PHE A 307 -13.69 -3.39 -11.31
C PHE A 307 -13.42 -3.93 -9.91
N ASP A 308 -12.92 -5.17 -9.79
CA ASP A 308 -12.52 -5.70 -8.49
C ASP A 308 -11.31 -4.95 -7.91
N LEU A 309 -11.19 -4.92 -6.60
CA LEU A 309 -10.23 -4.08 -5.88
C LEU A 309 -8.77 -4.38 -6.28
N ASP A 310 -8.46 -5.63 -6.53
CA ASP A 310 -7.13 -6.11 -6.92
C ASP A 310 -6.75 -5.73 -8.36
N HIS A 311 -7.67 -5.09 -9.12
CA HIS A 311 -7.42 -4.52 -10.45
C HIS A 311 -7.56 -3.00 -10.49
N THR A 312 -8.32 -2.41 -9.55
CA THR A 312 -8.64 -0.97 -9.59
C THR A 312 -8.21 -0.19 -8.36
N GLY A 313 -7.84 -0.85 -7.26
CA GLY A 313 -7.49 -0.19 -6.00
C GLY A 313 -6.28 0.75 -6.10
N GLY A 314 -5.35 0.48 -7.02
CA GLY A 314 -4.21 1.33 -7.32
C GLY A 314 -4.51 2.56 -8.20
N ALA A 315 -5.72 2.74 -8.71
CA ALA A 315 -6.08 3.83 -9.61
C ALA A 315 -5.71 5.26 -9.11
N PRO A 316 -5.74 5.56 -7.81
CA PRO A 316 -5.24 6.84 -7.30
C PRO A 316 -3.77 7.16 -7.66
N ALA A 317 -2.96 6.15 -8.00
CA ALA A 317 -1.59 6.35 -8.44
C ALA A 317 -1.48 6.96 -9.84
N VAL A 318 -2.52 6.86 -10.64
CA VAL A 318 -2.51 7.23 -12.07
C VAL A 318 -3.48 8.37 -12.42
N LEU A 319 -4.18 8.93 -11.44
CA LEU A 319 -5.03 10.11 -11.61
C LEU A 319 -4.21 11.30 -12.10
N GLY A 320 -4.70 12.00 -13.13
CA GLY A 320 -4.02 13.15 -13.75
C GLY A 320 -2.80 12.79 -14.61
N ARG A 321 -2.49 11.49 -14.77
CA ARG A 321 -1.37 10.99 -15.56
C ARG A 321 -1.80 10.10 -16.72
N THR A 322 -3.11 9.90 -16.91
CA THR A 322 -3.71 9.02 -17.91
C THR A 322 -4.45 9.82 -18.97
N THR A 323 -4.19 9.53 -20.25
CA THR A 323 -4.86 10.21 -21.38
C THR A 323 -6.16 9.54 -21.75
N GLN A 324 -6.17 8.20 -21.85
CA GLN A 324 -7.35 7.42 -22.28
C GLN A 324 -7.55 6.23 -21.34
N VAL A 325 -8.81 5.91 -21.03
CA VAL A 325 -9.22 4.75 -20.27
C VAL A 325 -10.14 3.89 -21.12
N LEU A 326 -9.75 2.65 -21.35
CA LEU A 326 -10.57 1.59 -21.90
C LEU A 326 -11.02 0.70 -20.75
N HIS A 327 -12.30 0.52 -20.52
CA HIS A 327 -12.78 -0.18 -19.33
C HIS A 327 -13.88 -1.19 -19.64
N ALA A 328 -13.99 -2.23 -18.81
CA ALA A 328 -15.12 -3.14 -18.84
C ALA A 328 -16.46 -2.39 -18.65
N PRO A 329 -17.59 -2.95 -19.07
CA PRO A 329 -18.90 -2.39 -18.73
C PRO A 329 -19.05 -2.21 -17.21
N PRO A 330 -19.37 -0.99 -16.70
CA PRO A 330 -19.59 -0.79 -15.28
C PRO A 330 -20.88 -1.48 -14.83
N ALA A 331 -20.85 -2.19 -13.72
CA ALA A 331 -21.99 -2.90 -13.14
C ALA A 331 -22.51 -2.22 -11.87
N GLN A 332 -21.64 -1.52 -11.12
CA GLN A 332 -21.96 -0.91 -9.84
C GLN A 332 -21.75 0.61 -9.85
N ALA A 333 -22.33 1.28 -8.84
CA ALA A 333 -22.14 2.72 -8.66
C ALA A 333 -20.68 3.11 -8.33
N SER A 334 -19.94 2.22 -7.67
CA SER A 334 -18.48 2.35 -7.44
C SER A 334 -17.69 2.47 -8.73
N ASP A 335 -18.02 1.61 -9.71
CA ASP A 335 -17.34 1.54 -10.99
C ASP A 335 -17.53 2.84 -11.79
N THR A 336 -18.81 3.29 -11.85
CA THR A 336 -19.16 4.57 -12.49
C THR A 336 -18.46 5.75 -11.81
N ARG A 337 -18.31 5.72 -10.48
CA ARG A 337 -17.60 6.76 -9.73
C ARG A 337 -16.10 6.77 -10.07
N LEU A 338 -15.43 5.63 -10.10
CA LEU A 338 -14.03 5.53 -10.49
C LEU A 338 -13.79 6.07 -11.90
N ILE A 339 -14.64 5.70 -12.85
CA ILE A 339 -14.58 6.23 -14.23
C ILE A 339 -14.72 7.75 -14.22
N ALA A 340 -15.69 8.28 -13.47
CA ALA A 340 -15.90 9.72 -13.34
C ALA A 340 -14.71 10.45 -12.72
N GLU A 341 -14.04 9.85 -11.73
CA GLU A 341 -12.81 10.40 -11.13
C GLU A 341 -11.66 10.47 -12.13
N LEU A 342 -11.46 9.41 -12.93
CA LEU A 342 -10.44 9.39 -13.99
C LEU A 342 -10.73 10.44 -15.07
N VAL A 343 -12.01 10.60 -15.46
CA VAL A 343 -12.44 11.62 -16.44
C VAL A 343 -12.26 13.03 -15.85
N ALA A 344 -12.65 13.25 -14.60
CA ALA A 344 -12.45 14.55 -13.93
C ALA A 344 -10.96 14.90 -13.80
N ALA A 345 -10.09 13.90 -13.72
CA ALA A 345 -8.63 14.06 -13.72
C ALA A 345 -8.03 14.24 -15.13
N GLY A 346 -8.84 14.31 -16.20
CA GLY A 346 -8.44 14.63 -17.55
C GLY A 346 -8.38 13.46 -18.54
N ALA A 347 -8.73 12.24 -18.14
CA ALA A 347 -8.76 11.07 -19.03
C ALA A 347 -10.04 11.05 -19.91
N ARG A 348 -9.93 10.44 -21.09
CA ARG A 348 -11.09 10.09 -21.92
C ARG A 348 -11.44 8.63 -21.69
N ALA A 349 -12.67 8.35 -21.28
CA ALA A 349 -13.11 6.97 -21.02
C ALA A 349 -13.95 6.42 -22.17
N CYS A 350 -13.75 5.15 -22.48
CA CYS A 350 -14.60 4.37 -23.41
C CYS A 350 -14.76 2.93 -22.89
N THR A 351 -15.95 2.36 -23.15
CA THR A 351 -16.27 1.00 -22.74
C THR A 351 -15.75 0.01 -23.79
N ALA A 352 -14.98 -0.98 -23.36
CA ALA A 352 -14.40 -2.01 -24.21
C ALA A 352 -15.46 -2.99 -24.75
N ALA A 353 -15.31 -3.38 -26.02
CA ALA A 353 -16.13 -4.42 -26.62
C ALA A 353 -15.32 -5.25 -27.62
N ALA A 354 -15.64 -6.54 -27.72
CA ALA A 354 -14.99 -7.45 -28.67
C ALA A 354 -15.08 -6.92 -30.12
N GLY A 355 -13.94 -6.96 -30.78
CA GLY A 355 -13.77 -6.42 -32.13
C GLY A 355 -13.13 -5.04 -32.18
N GLU A 356 -13.10 -4.30 -31.06
CA GLU A 356 -12.40 -3.03 -30.97
C GLU A 356 -10.89 -3.22 -31.15
N ARG A 357 -10.29 -2.30 -31.90
CA ARG A 357 -8.86 -2.36 -32.25
C ARG A 357 -8.23 -1.00 -32.07
N GLY A 358 -6.94 -0.99 -31.77
CA GLY A 358 -6.19 0.24 -31.65
C GLY A 358 -4.69 0.00 -31.75
N HIS A 359 -3.96 1.08 -31.56
CA HIS A 359 -2.51 1.09 -31.60
C HIS A 359 -1.95 1.77 -30.35
N LEU A 360 -0.76 1.32 -29.95
CA LEU A 360 0.07 1.97 -28.97
C LEU A 360 1.46 2.17 -29.60
N GLY A 361 1.77 3.35 -30.12
CA GLY A 361 2.96 3.50 -30.96
C GLY A 361 2.92 2.53 -32.14
N ASP A 362 3.92 1.65 -32.23
CA ASP A 362 4.02 0.62 -33.28
C ASP A 362 3.27 -0.68 -32.91
N ALA A 363 2.84 -0.84 -31.65
CA ALA A 363 2.09 -2.02 -31.23
C ALA A 363 0.63 -1.94 -31.65
N ALA A 364 0.11 -3.07 -32.13
CA ALA A 364 -1.32 -3.23 -32.43
C ALA A 364 -2.00 -4.06 -31.33
N TRP A 365 -3.21 -3.68 -30.96
CA TRP A 365 -4.01 -4.44 -30.01
C TRP A 365 -5.44 -4.62 -30.46
N ARG A 366 -6.11 -5.65 -29.94
CA ARG A 366 -7.49 -5.97 -30.20
C ARG A 366 -8.18 -6.51 -28.96
N VAL A 367 -9.40 -6.04 -28.69
CA VAL A 367 -10.29 -6.60 -27.66
C VAL A 367 -10.96 -7.86 -28.20
N LEU A 368 -10.84 -8.96 -27.46
CA LEU A 368 -11.48 -10.24 -27.77
C LEU A 368 -12.73 -10.47 -26.94
N TRP A 369 -12.84 -9.83 -25.78
CA TRP A 369 -13.90 -9.97 -24.80
C TRP A 369 -14.05 -8.69 -23.97
N PRO A 370 -15.24 -8.29 -23.41
CA PRO A 370 -16.54 -8.94 -23.53
C PRO A 370 -17.22 -8.74 -24.90
N ARG A 371 -18.23 -9.55 -25.22
CA ARG A 371 -19.02 -9.39 -26.45
C ARG A 371 -19.85 -8.11 -26.39
N ALA A 372 -19.95 -7.39 -27.48
CA ALA A 372 -20.75 -6.16 -27.58
C ALA A 372 -22.26 -6.39 -27.36
N SER A 373 -22.76 -7.58 -27.68
CA SER A 373 -24.17 -7.97 -27.55
C SER A 373 -24.34 -9.25 -26.71
N GLY A 374 -25.47 -9.36 -26.00
CA GLY A 374 -25.77 -10.49 -25.12
C GLY A 374 -25.79 -10.06 -23.64
N HIS A 375 -26.45 -10.83 -22.77
CA HIS A 375 -26.57 -10.55 -21.35
C HIS A 375 -25.69 -11.46 -20.46
N ALA A 376 -25.14 -12.52 -21.04
CA ALA A 376 -24.25 -13.43 -20.33
C ALA A 376 -22.85 -12.79 -20.15
N TYR A 377 -22.24 -13.01 -18.99
CA TYR A 377 -20.85 -12.59 -18.69
C TYR A 377 -20.64 -11.05 -18.74
N ARG A 378 -21.56 -10.29 -18.14
CA ARG A 378 -21.48 -8.81 -18.14
C ARG A 378 -21.02 -8.20 -16.83
N GLU A 379 -20.77 -9.01 -15.80
CA GLU A 379 -20.45 -8.54 -14.46
C GLU A 379 -19.27 -9.31 -13.87
N GLY A 380 -18.54 -8.67 -12.99
CA GLY A 380 -17.41 -9.25 -12.26
C GLY A 380 -16.31 -9.79 -13.18
N ASN A 381 -15.67 -10.85 -12.75
CA ASN A 381 -14.54 -11.51 -13.43
C ASN A 381 -14.88 -11.94 -14.87
N ASP A 382 -16.09 -12.41 -15.09
CA ASP A 382 -16.52 -12.87 -16.42
C ASP A 382 -16.70 -11.74 -17.45
N ALA A 383 -16.73 -10.48 -17.00
CA ALA A 383 -16.74 -9.29 -17.85
C ALA A 383 -15.33 -8.75 -18.15
N SER A 384 -14.27 -9.39 -17.65
CA SER A 384 -12.89 -8.95 -17.85
C SER A 384 -12.55 -8.67 -19.30
N VAL A 385 -11.98 -7.51 -19.58
CA VAL A 385 -11.51 -7.17 -20.93
C VAL A 385 -10.33 -8.06 -21.28
N VAL A 386 -10.50 -8.91 -22.30
CA VAL A 386 -9.41 -9.72 -22.85
C VAL A 386 -8.79 -8.97 -24.02
N ILE A 387 -7.50 -8.71 -23.92
CA ILE A 387 -6.74 -8.02 -24.96
C ILE A 387 -5.71 -8.97 -25.56
N GLU A 388 -5.71 -9.06 -26.89
CA GLU A 388 -4.63 -9.58 -27.70
C GLU A 388 -3.80 -8.40 -28.19
N MET A 389 -2.47 -8.52 -28.15
CA MET A 389 -1.58 -7.49 -28.65
C MET A 389 -0.35 -8.08 -29.35
N GLU A 390 0.18 -7.30 -30.29
CA GLU A 390 1.47 -7.55 -30.91
C GLU A 390 2.38 -6.33 -30.69
N VAL A 391 3.48 -6.52 -29.95
CA VAL A 391 4.44 -5.48 -29.59
C VAL A 391 5.86 -5.97 -29.86
N ALA A 392 6.62 -5.25 -30.69
CA ALA A 392 7.99 -5.60 -31.08
C ALA A 392 8.11 -7.07 -31.56
N GLY A 393 7.09 -7.57 -32.26
CA GLY A 393 7.00 -8.95 -32.74
C GLY A 393 6.62 -9.98 -31.66
N LEU A 394 6.37 -9.57 -30.42
CA LEU A 394 5.88 -10.42 -29.33
C LEU A 394 4.36 -10.40 -29.34
N ARG A 395 3.74 -11.60 -29.41
CA ARG A 395 2.29 -11.77 -29.34
C ARG A 395 1.87 -12.15 -27.93
N ALA A 396 1.10 -11.28 -27.29
CA ALA A 396 0.60 -11.49 -25.94
C ALA A 396 -0.93 -11.54 -25.91
N ILE A 397 -1.47 -12.35 -25.01
CA ILE A 397 -2.87 -12.35 -24.64
C ILE A 397 -3.00 -12.17 -23.13
N LEU A 398 -3.80 -11.17 -22.72
CA LEU A 398 -4.04 -10.84 -21.34
C LEU A 398 -5.51 -11.14 -21.03
N LEU A 399 -5.74 -12.11 -20.12
CA LEU A 399 -7.05 -12.70 -19.89
C LEU A 399 -7.86 -12.02 -18.77
N GLY A 400 -7.27 -11.02 -18.07
CA GLY A 400 -7.87 -10.48 -16.84
C GLY A 400 -8.18 -11.62 -15.86
N ASP A 401 -9.36 -11.60 -15.27
CA ASP A 401 -9.81 -12.62 -14.31
C ASP A 401 -10.91 -13.53 -14.86
N LEU A 402 -10.93 -13.69 -16.18
CA LEU A 402 -11.94 -14.44 -16.90
C LEU A 402 -12.15 -15.85 -16.33
N GLY A 403 -13.35 -16.17 -15.83
CA GLY A 403 -13.70 -17.49 -15.29
C GLY A 403 -13.84 -18.57 -16.36
N ALA A 404 -13.85 -19.85 -15.98
CA ALA A 404 -13.86 -20.99 -16.90
C ALA A 404 -15.06 -20.99 -17.86
N GLY A 405 -16.20 -20.47 -17.43
CA GLY A 405 -17.40 -20.32 -18.28
C GLY A 405 -17.15 -19.39 -19.45
N ALA A 406 -16.67 -18.18 -19.16
CA ALA A 406 -16.36 -17.16 -20.15
C ALA A 406 -15.13 -17.56 -21.00
N GLN A 407 -14.13 -18.25 -20.44
CA GLN A 407 -13.02 -18.83 -21.18
C GLN A 407 -13.49 -19.82 -22.27
N ARG A 408 -14.44 -20.70 -21.95
CA ARG A 408 -15.05 -21.62 -22.94
C ARG A 408 -15.83 -20.85 -24.00
N ALA A 409 -16.54 -19.79 -23.62
CA ALA A 409 -17.26 -18.96 -24.58
C ALA A 409 -16.32 -18.16 -25.49
N LEU A 410 -15.18 -17.69 -24.96
CA LEU A 410 -14.11 -17.07 -25.75
C LEU A 410 -13.50 -18.07 -26.73
N LEU A 411 -13.21 -19.29 -26.30
CA LEU A 411 -12.69 -20.37 -27.16
C LEU A 411 -13.64 -20.68 -28.31
N ALA A 412 -14.95 -20.75 -28.03
CA ALA A 412 -16.01 -21.00 -29.03
C ALA A 412 -16.24 -19.82 -29.99
N SER A 413 -15.69 -18.63 -29.71
CA SER A 413 -15.88 -17.45 -30.55
C SER A 413 -15.07 -17.47 -31.85
N ASN A 414 -14.08 -18.34 -31.97
CA ASN A 414 -13.10 -18.40 -33.05
C ASN A 414 -12.29 -17.10 -33.25
N LEU A 415 -12.25 -16.22 -32.26
CA LEU A 415 -11.49 -14.96 -32.32
C LEU A 415 -10.00 -15.14 -32.00
N LEU A 416 -9.63 -16.24 -31.34
CA LEU A 416 -8.27 -16.52 -30.93
C LEU A 416 -7.38 -16.86 -32.14
N ALA A 417 -6.34 -16.07 -32.33
CA ALA A 417 -5.43 -16.23 -33.46
C ALA A 417 -4.22 -17.14 -33.18
N GLY A 418 -3.93 -17.50 -31.92
CA GLY A 418 -2.77 -18.28 -31.42
C GLY A 418 -1.94 -19.06 -32.46
N PRO A 419 -0.74 -19.53 -32.12
CA PRO A 419 -0.14 -19.51 -30.78
C PRO A 419 0.29 -18.11 -30.32
N TYR A 420 0.53 -17.97 -29.03
CA TYR A 420 1.00 -16.73 -28.42
C TYR A 420 2.35 -16.92 -27.73
N ASP A 421 3.20 -15.91 -27.74
CA ASP A 421 4.45 -15.93 -26.99
C ASP A 421 4.19 -15.88 -25.49
N VAL A 422 3.20 -15.06 -25.07
CA VAL A 422 2.92 -14.79 -23.65
C VAL A 422 1.42 -14.85 -23.36
N VAL A 423 1.06 -15.48 -22.25
CA VAL A 423 -0.27 -15.37 -21.64
C VAL A 423 -0.17 -14.81 -20.21
N LYS A 424 -0.91 -13.76 -19.88
CA LYS A 424 -1.28 -13.50 -18.48
C LYS A 424 -2.40 -14.45 -18.11
N VAL A 425 -2.12 -15.32 -17.14
CA VAL A 425 -3.05 -16.37 -16.73
C VAL A 425 -4.27 -15.75 -16.08
N ALA A 426 -5.46 -16.24 -16.43
CA ALA A 426 -6.70 -15.72 -15.90
C ALA A 426 -6.79 -15.89 -14.38
N HIS A 427 -7.36 -14.89 -13.70
CA HIS A 427 -7.73 -14.89 -12.30
C HIS A 427 -6.58 -15.38 -11.39
N HIS A 428 -5.38 -14.83 -11.65
CA HIS A 428 -4.14 -15.12 -10.89
C HIS A 428 -3.81 -16.62 -10.75
N GLY A 429 -4.40 -17.46 -11.63
CA GLY A 429 -4.25 -18.91 -11.52
C GLY A 429 -5.19 -19.54 -10.49
N SER A 430 -6.41 -19.04 -10.32
CA SER A 430 -7.48 -19.70 -9.56
C SER A 430 -7.78 -21.11 -10.08
N ALA A 431 -8.53 -21.92 -9.37
CA ALA A 431 -8.94 -23.24 -9.84
C ALA A 431 -9.98 -23.19 -10.97
N ASP A 432 -10.64 -22.04 -11.17
CA ASP A 432 -11.69 -21.84 -12.18
C ASP A 432 -11.09 -21.56 -13.55
N GLN A 433 -10.55 -22.58 -14.20
CA GLN A 433 -9.86 -22.52 -15.48
C GLN A 433 -10.51 -23.46 -16.51
N ALA A 434 -10.36 -23.13 -17.80
CA ALA A 434 -10.68 -24.00 -18.91
C ALA A 434 -9.40 -24.47 -19.62
N PRO A 435 -8.83 -25.65 -19.30
CA PRO A 435 -7.55 -26.09 -19.88
C PRO A 435 -7.53 -26.11 -21.41
N ALA A 436 -8.66 -26.32 -22.07
CA ALA A 436 -8.77 -26.29 -23.51
C ALA A 436 -8.45 -24.90 -24.11
N LEU A 437 -8.69 -23.81 -23.36
CA LEU A 437 -8.29 -22.47 -23.78
C LEU A 437 -6.76 -22.38 -23.85
N TYR A 438 -6.04 -22.83 -22.82
CA TYR A 438 -4.58 -22.78 -22.80
C TYR A 438 -3.95 -23.70 -23.84
N ALA A 439 -4.53 -24.87 -24.07
CA ALA A 439 -4.11 -25.75 -25.18
C ALA A 439 -4.26 -25.06 -26.56
N ARG A 440 -5.31 -24.24 -26.75
CA ARG A 440 -5.53 -23.45 -27.99
C ARG A 440 -4.62 -22.24 -28.09
N ILE A 441 -4.31 -21.58 -26.97
CA ILE A 441 -3.36 -20.45 -26.88
C ILE A 441 -1.94 -20.93 -27.14
N ALA A 442 -1.58 -22.11 -26.63
CA ALA A 442 -0.25 -22.72 -26.73
C ALA A 442 0.88 -21.72 -26.41
N PRO A 443 0.91 -21.13 -25.21
CA PRO A 443 1.84 -20.05 -24.88
C PRO A 443 3.26 -20.59 -24.69
N VAL A 444 4.27 -19.79 -25.07
CA VAL A 444 5.67 -20.06 -24.70
C VAL A 444 5.92 -19.72 -23.23
N LEU A 445 5.32 -18.63 -22.75
CA LEU A 445 5.42 -18.16 -21.38
C LEU A 445 4.02 -17.92 -20.79
N ALA A 446 3.78 -18.48 -19.61
CA ALA A 446 2.59 -18.20 -18.80
C ALA A 446 3.00 -17.41 -17.55
N VAL A 447 2.43 -16.21 -17.37
CA VAL A 447 2.72 -15.34 -16.23
C VAL A 447 1.54 -15.31 -15.28
N PHE A 448 1.82 -15.58 -14.00
CA PHE A 448 0.90 -15.46 -12.88
C PHE A 448 1.26 -14.20 -12.08
N THR A 449 0.33 -13.28 -11.99
CA THR A 449 0.42 -12.05 -11.20
C THR A 449 -0.19 -12.29 -9.83
N VAL A 450 0.62 -12.65 -8.87
CA VAL A 450 0.23 -13.09 -7.52
C VAL A 450 1.10 -12.43 -6.48
N GLY A 451 0.57 -12.22 -5.29
CA GLY A 451 1.32 -11.69 -4.15
C GLY A 451 1.92 -12.80 -3.29
N ALA A 452 3.11 -12.56 -2.73
CA ALA A 452 3.78 -13.51 -1.84
C ALA A 452 2.92 -13.83 -0.60
N ASP A 453 2.17 -12.84 -0.10
CA ASP A 453 1.32 -12.95 1.08
C ASP A 453 -0.16 -13.21 0.74
N ASN A 454 -0.47 -13.72 -0.48
CA ASN A 454 -1.85 -13.93 -0.85
C ASN A 454 -2.53 -15.02 0.01
N THR A 455 -3.70 -14.70 0.53
CA THR A 455 -4.50 -15.62 1.35
C THR A 455 -5.45 -16.52 0.55
N PHE A 456 -5.55 -16.31 -0.77
CA PHE A 456 -6.40 -17.07 -1.68
C PHE A 456 -5.80 -18.41 -2.08
N GLY A 457 -4.48 -18.58 -1.84
CA GLY A 457 -3.71 -19.78 -2.22
C GLY A 457 -3.55 -19.89 -3.74
N HIS A 458 -3.48 -18.78 -4.45
CA HIS A 458 -3.13 -18.71 -5.87
C HIS A 458 -1.60 -18.69 -6.06
N PRO A 459 -1.08 -19.25 -7.17
CA PRO A 459 -1.79 -20.04 -8.18
C PRO A 459 -2.15 -21.44 -7.65
N ARG A 460 -3.34 -21.90 -7.98
CA ARG A 460 -3.79 -23.26 -7.62
C ARG A 460 -3.08 -24.33 -8.45
N ALA A 461 -2.84 -25.49 -7.87
CA ALA A 461 -2.17 -26.61 -8.54
C ALA A 461 -2.87 -27.02 -9.85
N ALA A 462 -4.19 -26.87 -9.96
CA ALA A 462 -4.94 -27.14 -11.18
C ALA A 462 -4.52 -26.19 -12.33
N ALA A 463 -4.38 -24.90 -12.06
CA ALA A 463 -3.93 -23.92 -13.04
C ALA A 463 -2.47 -24.18 -13.46
N LEU A 464 -1.58 -24.42 -12.50
CA LEU A 464 -0.18 -24.77 -12.78
C LEU A 464 -0.07 -26.01 -13.68
N ARG A 465 -0.82 -27.09 -13.38
CA ARG A 465 -0.84 -28.28 -14.23
C ARG A 465 -1.39 -28.01 -15.62
N ALA A 466 -2.46 -27.21 -15.74
CA ALA A 466 -3.04 -26.89 -17.04
C ALA A 466 -2.06 -26.14 -17.95
N LEU A 467 -1.28 -25.21 -17.41
CA LEU A 467 -0.26 -24.47 -18.16
C LEU A 467 1.00 -25.33 -18.43
N ALA A 468 1.47 -26.08 -17.45
CA ALA A 468 2.60 -26.99 -17.64
C ALA A 468 2.33 -28.04 -18.74
N ALA A 469 1.09 -28.52 -18.84
CA ALA A 469 0.69 -29.47 -19.91
C ALA A 469 0.77 -28.89 -21.32
N THR A 470 0.82 -27.56 -21.48
CA THR A 470 1.05 -26.90 -22.78
C THR A 470 2.53 -26.80 -23.17
N GLY A 471 3.44 -27.14 -22.25
CA GLY A 471 4.89 -26.96 -22.42
C GLY A 471 5.36 -25.52 -22.13
N ALA A 472 4.49 -24.65 -21.63
CA ALA A 472 4.84 -23.27 -21.31
C ALA A 472 5.84 -23.17 -20.16
N THR A 473 6.77 -22.22 -20.27
CA THR A 473 7.56 -21.76 -19.12
C THR A 473 6.63 -20.99 -18.18
N LEU A 474 6.70 -21.29 -16.88
CA LEU A 474 5.90 -20.59 -15.87
C LEU A 474 6.73 -19.48 -15.22
N ALA A 475 6.14 -18.32 -15.01
CA ALA A 475 6.71 -17.21 -14.24
C ALA A 475 5.67 -16.65 -13.30
N ARG A 476 6.09 -16.27 -12.08
CA ARG A 476 5.22 -15.83 -10.99
C ARG A 476 5.81 -14.58 -10.37
N THR A 477 4.98 -13.55 -10.11
CA THR A 477 5.46 -12.31 -9.49
C THR A 477 5.82 -12.49 -8.01
N ASP A 478 5.14 -13.37 -7.28
CA ASP A 478 5.45 -13.69 -5.86
C ASP A 478 6.83 -14.37 -5.67
N GLU A 479 7.35 -15.03 -6.71
CA GLU A 479 8.68 -15.66 -6.68
C GLU A 479 9.76 -14.81 -7.35
N SER A 480 9.36 -14.01 -8.34
CA SER A 480 10.29 -13.31 -9.24
C SER A 480 10.34 -11.80 -9.04
N GLY A 481 9.41 -11.23 -8.26
CA GLY A 481 9.24 -9.78 -8.21
C GLY A 481 8.81 -9.22 -9.58
N LEU A 482 9.37 -8.10 -9.97
CA LEU A 482 9.16 -7.51 -11.29
C LEU A 482 9.67 -8.44 -12.40
N ILE A 483 8.82 -8.71 -13.40
CA ILE A 483 9.17 -9.51 -14.58
C ILE A 483 9.15 -8.61 -15.81
N LEU A 484 10.26 -8.57 -16.56
CA LEU A 484 10.37 -7.79 -17.80
C LEU A 484 10.56 -8.73 -18.99
N LEU A 485 9.85 -8.43 -20.06
CA LEU A 485 9.95 -9.16 -21.32
C LEU A 485 10.52 -8.26 -22.40
N SER A 486 11.42 -8.82 -23.18
CA SER A 486 11.94 -8.24 -24.42
C SER A 486 12.09 -9.31 -25.49
N ARG A 487 12.32 -8.90 -26.73
CA ARG A 487 12.58 -9.81 -27.84
C ARG A 487 13.90 -9.47 -28.51
N ALA A 488 14.73 -10.47 -28.73
CA ALA A 488 15.96 -10.37 -29.51
C ALA A 488 15.90 -11.30 -30.73
N GLY A 489 15.62 -10.72 -31.88
CA GLY A 489 15.32 -11.52 -33.09
C GLY A 489 14.07 -12.36 -32.88
N THR A 490 14.19 -13.68 -32.89
CA THR A 490 13.09 -14.63 -32.65
C THR A 490 12.98 -15.08 -31.20
N GLU A 491 13.96 -14.76 -30.35
CA GLU A 491 14.04 -15.25 -28.97
C GLU A 491 13.30 -14.33 -28.00
N LEU A 492 12.39 -14.90 -27.16
CA LEU A 492 11.77 -14.23 -26.03
C LEU A 492 12.78 -14.19 -24.87
N ARG A 493 13.12 -13.00 -24.39
CA ARG A 493 13.97 -12.78 -23.21
C ARG A 493 13.13 -12.42 -22.01
N ILE A 494 13.39 -13.12 -20.91
CA ILE A 494 12.70 -12.92 -19.64
C ILE A 494 13.75 -12.48 -18.62
N TRP A 495 13.57 -11.27 -18.11
CA TRP A 495 14.32 -10.79 -16.96
C TRP A 495 13.44 -10.86 -15.71
N ARG A 496 13.99 -11.34 -14.62
CA ARG A 496 13.33 -11.43 -13.30
C ARG A 496 14.13 -10.66 -12.28
N GLU A 497 13.46 -9.93 -11.42
CA GLU A 497 14.11 -9.18 -10.34
C GLU A 497 14.81 -10.11 -9.35
N VAL A 498 14.14 -11.20 -9.00
CA VAL A 498 14.69 -12.29 -8.21
C VAL A 498 14.82 -13.47 -9.17
N GLY A 499 16.06 -13.93 -9.37
CA GLY A 499 16.29 -15.13 -10.19
C GLY A 499 15.65 -16.36 -9.55
N PRO A 500 15.36 -17.42 -10.33
CA PRO A 500 14.97 -18.68 -9.73
C PRO A 500 16.09 -19.06 -8.74
N ALA A 501 15.71 -19.39 -7.49
CA ALA A 501 16.66 -19.92 -6.53
C ALA A 501 17.40 -21.07 -7.22
N GLU A 502 18.74 -21.07 -7.17
CA GLU A 502 19.54 -22.21 -7.61
C GLU A 502 19.08 -23.42 -6.78
N ARG A 503 18.12 -24.16 -7.29
CA ARG A 503 17.73 -25.44 -6.72
C ARG A 503 18.85 -26.39 -7.10
N GLY A 504 19.57 -26.82 -6.05
CA GLY A 504 20.52 -27.89 -6.17
C GLY A 504 19.86 -29.09 -6.87
N ASP A 505 20.57 -29.63 -7.84
CA ASP A 505 20.22 -30.71 -8.74
C ASP A 505 19.33 -31.80 -8.14
N GLY A 506 18.15 -31.96 -8.68
CA GLY A 506 17.26 -33.11 -8.53
C GLY A 506 15.86 -32.76 -9.03
N PRO A 507 15.20 -33.63 -9.82
CA PRO A 507 13.79 -33.46 -10.11
C PRO A 507 13.00 -33.72 -8.81
N GLU A 508 12.78 -32.68 -8.05
CA GLU A 508 11.92 -32.73 -6.87
C GLU A 508 10.49 -32.91 -7.35
N ALA A 509 9.95 -34.11 -7.12
CA ALA A 509 8.53 -34.40 -7.27
C ALA A 509 7.75 -33.37 -6.45
N LEU A 510 6.89 -32.62 -7.14
CA LEU A 510 6.00 -31.66 -6.52
C LEU A 510 5.17 -32.39 -5.43
N PRO A 511 5.03 -31.84 -4.20
CA PRO A 511 4.33 -32.51 -3.11
C PRO A 511 2.81 -32.33 -3.27
N TRP A 512 2.20 -33.10 -4.16
CA TRP A 512 0.75 -33.17 -4.33
C TRP A 512 0.17 -34.58 -4.39
N ASP A 513 0.76 -35.49 -3.66
CA ASP A 513 0.07 -36.74 -3.31
C ASP A 513 -0.40 -36.68 -1.87
N SER A 514 -1.56 -36.03 -1.67
CA SER A 514 -2.57 -36.43 -0.65
C SER A 514 -3.85 -35.64 -0.90
N ASP A 515 -4.84 -36.38 -1.41
CA ASP A 515 -6.32 -36.23 -1.43
C ASP A 515 -6.94 -34.83 -1.34
#